data_f3558832c20a68b4f656be6e936841ed
#
_entry.id   f3558832c20a68b4f656be6e936841ed
#
_cell.length_a   1.000
_cell.length_b   1.000
_cell.length_c   1.000
_cell.angle_alpha   90.00
_cell.angle_beta   90.00
_cell.angle_gamma   90.00
#
_symmetry.space_group_name_H-M   'P 1'
#
loop_
_entity.id
_entity.type
_entity.pdbx_description
1 polymer ?
#
loop_
_entity_poly.entity_id
_entity_poly.type
_entity_poly.pdbx_seq_one_letter_code
_entity_poly.pdbx_strand_id
1 'polypeptide(L)'
;RGGWGRNGNQEGIGDYAWQALYGFSRQSPTSPLSGPGIYQMNLENPSLKWEVTYQSNVGLDLTVLDSHLSFTGDVYWKNTDGLLVNVPLPSGSAAVDYITRNDGKMKNWGVELSLDAKDFRHELKWSTNLFWSMNRNEITELQLSQIYNFAQLESNNEYVIRMSPGYSLGTFYGYVAKGVDPETGDMIYEDRNNNGVIDPDDRTVIGSAEPDFIYGLNQTLTYKGIGLTLFFQGSQGNDIFNASRIDTEGMFDVKNQTTEVLRRWKRPGQITDIPRAVSNGSTFNVHNSTRFVEDGSYFRLKALTLSYSLPSKWLSRVSIKNFTLYATATNLFTITGYNGFDPEVNYGGNNSVIQGVDYGTYPQSRSYIFGLSFDF
;
A
#
# COMPACT_ATOMS: atom_id res chain seq x y z
N ARG A 1 11.81 -16.24 -24.67
CA ARG A 1 11.14 -17.21 -23.79
C ARG A 1 9.64 -16.95 -23.75
N GLY A 2 8.88 -18.02 -23.53
CA GLY A 2 7.43 -17.94 -23.37
C GLY A 2 6.96 -19.07 -22.48
N GLY A 3 5.94 -18.82 -21.71
CA GLY A 3 5.39 -19.80 -20.79
C GLY A 3 3.88 -19.64 -20.61
N TRP A 4 3.23 -20.77 -20.31
CA TRP A 4 1.85 -20.81 -19.85
C TRP A 4 1.77 -21.81 -18.69
N GLY A 5 0.98 -21.48 -17.69
CA GLY A 5 0.80 -22.35 -16.54
C GLY A 5 -0.52 -22.09 -15.80
N ARG A 6 -0.90 -23.09 -15.01
CA ARG A 6 -2.02 -23.03 -14.09
C ARG A 6 -1.51 -23.31 -12.68
N ASN A 7 -1.75 -22.37 -11.76
CA ASN A 7 -1.33 -22.48 -10.36
C ASN A 7 -2.55 -22.44 -9.45
N GLY A 8 -2.56 -23.25 -8.40
CA GLY A 8 -3.50 -23.17 -7.29
C GLY A 8 -2.86 -22.37 -6.15
N ASN A 9 -3.64 -21.49 -5.51
CA ASN A 9 -3.25 -20.77 -4.32
C ASN A 9 -4.19 -21.14 -3.18
N GLN A 10 -3.65 -21.66 -2.09
CA GLN A 10 -4.38 -21.99 -0.87
C GLN A 10 -4.10 -20.98 0.28
N GLU A 11 -3.19 -20.03 0.09
CA GLU A 11 -2.96 -18.95 1.06
C GLU A 11 -4.26 -18.18 1.26
N GLY A 12 -4.65 -17.94 2.46
CA GLY A 12 -5.96 -17.31 2.76
C GLY A 12 -7.08 -18.33 3.09
N ILE A 13 -6.86 -19.63 2.88
CA ILE A 13 -7.73 -20.67 3.46
C ILE A 13 -7.11 -21.09 4.78
N GLY A 14 -7.73 -20.70 5.89
CA GLY A 14 -7.30 -21.16 7.22
C GLY A 14 -7.49 -22.68 7.37
N ASP A 15 -6.70 -23.28 8.25
CA ASP A 15 -6.87 -24.68 8.62
C ASP A 15 -8.32 -24.91 9.07
N TYR A 16 -8.96 -25.94 8.50
CA TYR A 16 -10.36 -26.28 8.77
C TYR A 16 -11.40 -25.19 8.41
N ALA A 17 -11.07 -24.21 7.58
CA ALA A 17 -11.99 -23.10 7.20
C ALA A 17 -13.28 -23.57 6.52
N TRP A 18 -13.30 -24.78 5.98
CA TRP A 18 -14.48 -25.43 5.37
C TRP A 18 -15.47 -26.01 6.40
N GLN A 19 -15.05 -26.17 7.68
CA GLN A 19 -15.89 -26.69 8.77
C GLN A 19 -16.39 -25.56 9.66
N ALA A 20 -17.55 -25.77 10.32
CA ALA A 20 -17.96 -24.88 11.40
C ALA A 20 -17.07 -25.11 12.62
N LEU A 21 -16.37 -24.06 13.04
CA LEU A 21 -15.52 -24.08 14.23
C LEU A 21 -16.21 -23.37 15.39
N TYR A 22 -16.02 -23.90 16.59
CA TYR A 22 -16.57 -23.36 17.81
C TYR A 22 -15.44 -23.05 18.80
N GLY A 23 -15.51 -21.88 19.44
CA GLY A 23 -14.60 -21.45 20.48
C GLY A 23 -15.28 -21.39 21.84
N PHE A 24 -14.46 -21.32 22.90
CA PHE A 24 -14.92 -21.08 24.27
C PHE A 24 -14.61 -19.64 24.64
N SER A 25 -15.63 -18.87 25.06
CA SER A 25 -15.39 -17.55 25.65
C SER A 25 -15.24 -17.65 27.15
N ARG A 26 -14.22 -16.98 27.70
CA ARG A 26 -14.20 -16.65 29.11
C ARG A 26 -15.09 -15.42 29.29
N GLN A 27 -16.24 -15.58 29.91
CA GLN A 27 -17.11 -14.43 30.18
C GLN A 27 -16.42 -13.42 31.08
N SER A 28 -16.73 -12.14 30.80
CA SER A 28 -16.36 -11.04 31.69
C SER A 28 -16.99 -11.22 33.06
N PRO A 29 -16.26 -10.96 34.18
CA PRO A 29 -16.79 -11.06 35.52
C PRO A 29 -18.03 -10.18 35.81
N THR A 30 -18.34 -9.27 34.89
CA THR A 30 -19.48 -8.34 35.02
C THR A 30 -20.76 -8.82 34.31
N SER A 31 -20.73 -9.97 33.65
CA SER A 31 -21.94 -10.54 33.02
C SER A 31 -22.77 -11.33 34.04
N PRO A 32 -24.11 -11.14 34.11
CA PRO A 32 -24.98 -11.88 35.02
C PRO A 32 -25.11 -13.39 34.66
N LEU A 33 -24.62 -13.81 33.50
CA LEU A 33 -24.56 -15.22 33.08
C LEU A 33 -23.14 -15.74 33.33
N SER A 34 -22.91 -16.36 34.48
CA SER A 34 -21.62 -16.94 34.84
C SER A 34 -21.47 -18.34 34.28
N GLY A 35 -20.58 -18.53 33.31
CA GLY A 35 -20.21 -19.84 32.77
C GLY A 35 -19.43 -19.74 31.45
N PRO A 36 -18.64 -20.75 31.07
CA PRO A 36 -17.99 -20.77 29.78
C PRO A 36 -19.06 -20.85 28.67
N GLY A 37 -19.11 -19.82 27.83
CA GLY A 37 -19.95 -19.81 26.64
C GLY A 37 -19.27 -20.50 25.45
N ILE A 38 -20.04 -21.23 24.65
CA ILE A 38 -19.59 -21.74 23.34
C ILE A 38 -20.10 -20.72 22.31
N TYR A 39 -19.19 -20.25 21.43
CA TYR A 39 -19.56 -19.38 20.32
C TYR A 39 -19.02 -19.96 19.01
N GLN A 40 -19.75 -19.71 17.94
CA GLN A 40 -19.32 -20.09 16.59
C GLN A 40 -18.25 -19.11 16.10
N MET A 41 -17.14 -19.63 15.60
CA MET A 41 -16.00 -18.82 15.11
C MET A 41 -16.10 -18.55 13.60
N ASN A 42 -16.66 -19.51 12.84
CA ASN A 42 -16.89 -19.38 11.40
C ASN A 42 -18.08 -20.26 10.99
N LEU A 43 -18.67 -19.93 9.84
CA LEU A 43 -19.65 -20.81 9.18
C LEU A 43 -18.93 -21.86 8.35
N GLU A 44 -19.56 -23.05 8.24
CA GLU A 44 -19.10 -24.07 7.31
C GLU A 44 -19.26 -23.63 5.85
N ASN A 45 -18.28 -23.97 5.03
CA ASN A 45 -18.34 -23.83 3.58
C ASN A 45 -17.72 -25.05 2.90
N PRO A 46 -18.48 -26.16 2.72
CA PRO A 46 -17.96 -27.37 2.08
C PRO A 46 -17.55 -27.17 0.61
N SER A 47 -17.99 -26.08 -0.01
CA SER A 47 -17.64 -25.75 -1.40
C SER A 47 -16.38 -24.92 -1.54
N LEU A 48 -15.69 -24.60 -0.43
CA LEU A 48 -14.46 -23.82 -0.43
C LEU A 48 -13.36 -24.53 -1.23
N LYS A 49 -12.73 -23.79 -2.15
CA LYS A 49 -11.70 -24.29 -3.06
C LYS A 49 -10.51 -23.35 -3.08
N TRP A 50 -9.40 -23.80 -3.62
CA TRP A 50 -8.25 -22.95 -3.92
C TRP A 50 -8.59 -21.94 -5.00
N GLU A 51 -8.00 -20.77 -4.90
CA GLU A 51 -7.93 -19.84 -6.04
C GLU A 51 -7.12 -20.48 -7.15
N VAL A 52 -7.53 -20.27 -8.39
CA VAL A 52 -6.84 -20.80 -9.57
C VAL A 52 -6.41 -19.67 -10.47
N THR A 53 -5.11 -19.54 -10.69
CA THR A 53 -4.53 -18.54 -11.59
C THR A 53 -4.01 -19.22 -12.86
N TYR A 54 -4.48 -18.74 -14.00
CA TYR A 54 -3.94 -19.03 -15.33
C TYR A 54 -3.01 -17.90 -15.71
N GLN A 55 -1.76 -18.23 -15.99
CA GLN A 55 -0.73 -17.25 -16.34
C GLN A 55 -0.14 -17.55 -17.72
N SER A 56 0.03 -16.50 -18.52
CA SER A 56 0.83 -16.49 -19.73
C SER A 56 1.90 -15.41 -19.62
N ASN A 57 3.11 -15.69 -20.08
CA ASN A 57 4.18 -14.71 -20.14
C ASN A 57 5.02 -14.87 -21.40
N VAL A 58 5.54 -13.76 -21.89
CA VAL A 58 6.51 -13.69 -23.00
C VAL A 58 7.65 -12.78 -22.55
N GLY A 59 8.88 -13.24 -22.75
CA GLY A 59 10.06 -12.49 -22.33
C GLY A 59 11.18 -12.52 -23.39
N LEU A 60 11.99 -11.47 -23.34
CA LEU A 60 13.20 -11.31 -24.14
C LEU A 60 14.39 -11.09 -23.20
N ASP A 61 15.43 -11.89 -23.39
CA ASP A 61 16.72 -11.71 -22.74
C ASP A 61 17.76 -11.42 -23.83
N LEU A 62 18.42 -10.28 -23.73
CA LEU A 62 19.44 -9.84 -24.68
C LEU A 62 20.72 -9.48 -23.91
N THR A 63 21.82 -10.13 -24.25
CA THR A 63 23.13 -9.81 -23.70
C THR A 63 24.07 -9.47 -24.85
N VAL A 64 24.70 -8.31 -24.76
CA VAL A 64 25.58 -7.76 -25.80
C VAL A 64 26.85 -7.19 -25.20
N LEU A 65 27.78 -6.77 -26.05
CA LEU A 65 29.06 -6.13 -25.65
C LEU A 65 29.86 -7.00 -24.68
N ASP A 66 30.07 -8.27 -24.99
CA ASP A 66 30.78 -9.23 -24.14
C ASP A 66 30.23 -9.29 -22.72
N SER A 67 28.90 -9.29 -22.56
CA SER A 67 28.17 -9.29 -21.29
C SER A 67 28.34 -8.01 -20.46
N HIS A 68 28.74 -6.91 -21.08
CA HIS A 68 28.77 -5.60 -20.41
C HIS A 68 27.39 -4.95 -20.35
N LEU A 69 26.47 -5.33 -21.23
CA LEU A 69 25.10 -4.85 -21.25
C LEU A 69 24.14 -6.02 -21.40
N SER A 70 23.21 -6.15 -20.46
CA SER A 70 22.13 -7.14 -20.49
C SER A 70 20.79 -6.45 -20.30
N PHE A 71 19.84 -6.80 -21.13
CA PHE A 71 18.46 -6.33 -21.07
C PHE A 71 17.54 -7.53 -20.91
N THR A 72 16.58 -7.42 -19.98
CA THR A 72 15.50 -8.38 -19.80
C THR A 72 14.17 -7.63 -19.87
N GLY A 73 13.24 -8.13 -20.65
CA GLY A 73 11.89 -7.60 -20.74
C GLY A 73 10.88 -8.74 -20.69
N ASP A 74 9.87 -8.60 -19.84
CA ASP A 74 8.78 -9.54 -19.68
C ASP A 74 7.43 -8.84 -19.80
N VAL A 75 6.49 -9.51 -20.47
CA VAL A 75 5.08 -9.13 -20.49
C VAL A 75 4.27 -10.33 -20.02
N TYR A 76 3.35 -10.11 -19.10
CA TYR A 76 2.55 -11.18 -18.53
C TYR A 76 1.07 -10.84 -18.44
N TRP A 77 0.25 -11.89 -18.46
CA TRP A 77 -1.20 -11.85 -18.21
C TRP A 77 -1.56 -12.97 -17.25
N LYS A 78 -2.35 -12.64 -16.23
CA LYS A 78 -2.85 -13.58 -15.24
C LYS A 78 -4.36 -13.40 -15.10
N ASN A 79 -5.09 -14.51 -15.12
CA ASN A 79 -6.51 -14.54 -14.80
C ASN A 79 -6.70 -15.44 -13.59
N THR A 80 -7.24 -14.91 -12.51
CA THR A 80 -7.51 -15.63 -11.28
C THR A 80 -9.01 -15.84 -11.13
N ASP A 81 -9.39 -17.10 -10.99
CA ASP A 81 -10.76 -17.52 -10.74
C ASP A 81 -10.92 -17.96 -9.29
N GLY A 82 -12.08 -17.67 -8.71
CA GLY A 82 -12.44 -18.08 -7.36
C GLY A 82 -11.65 -17.36 -6.28
N LEU A 83 -11.55 -16.02 -6.39
CA LEU A 83 -10.97 -15.20 -5.33
C LEU A 83 -11.60 -15.51 -3.97
N LEU A 84 -10.76 -15.68 -2.96
CA LEU A 84 -11.18 -15.89 -1.58
C LEU A 84 -11.54 -14.55 -0.95
N VAL A 85 -12.82 -14.35 -0.69
CA VAL A 85 -13.35 -13.12 -0.11
C VAL A 85 -14.16 -13.43 1.14
N ASN A 86 -13.99 -12.62 2.17
CA ASN A 86 -14.86 -12.62 3.35
C ASN A 86 -16.13 -11.85 3.01
N VAL A 87 -17.20 -12.59 2.73
CA VAL A 87 -18.50 -12.05 2.36
C VAL A 87 -19.24 -11.67 3.65
N PRO A 88 -19.56 -10.38 3.87
CA PRO A 88 -20.31 -9.98 5.06
C PRO A 88 -21.71 -10.58 5.04
N LEU A 89 -22.18 -10.94 6.23
CA LEU A 89 -23.52 -11.51 6.43
C LEU A 89 -24.47 -10.43 6.93
N PRO A 90 -25.75 -10.50 6.58
CA PRO A 90 -26.75 -9.60 7.15
C PRO A 90 -26.76 -9.68 8.67
N SER A 91 -26.82 -8.54 9.35
CA SER A 91 -26.84 -8.48 10.81
C SER A 91 -27.96 -9.35 11.39
N GLY A 92 -27.60 -10.21 12.34
CA GLY A 92 -28.55 -11.14 12.99
C GLY A 92 -28.86 -12.41 12.20
N SER A 93 -28.30 -12.61 11.01
CA SER A 93 -28.49 -13.84 10.24
C SER A 93 -27.67 -15.03 10.71
N ALA A 94 -26.53 -14.78 11.35
CA ALA A 94 -25.64 -15.77 11.91
C ALA A 94 -24.91 -15.24 13.16
N ALA A 95 -24.21 -16.13 13.86
CA ALA A 95 -23.38 -15.76 15.01
C ALA A 95 -22.02 -15.17 14.63
N VAL A 96 -21.72 -15.07 13.34
CA VAL A 96 -20.49 -14.52 12.77
C VAL A 96 -20.82 -13.45 11.73
N ASP A 97 -19.91 -12.50 11.53
CA ASP A 97 -20.13 -11.34 10.70
C ASP A 97 -19.88 -11.60 9.20
N TYR A 98 -19.16 -12.67 8.86
CA TYR A 98 -18.81 -13.01 7.47
C TYR A 98 -18.64 -14.51 7.26
N ILE A 99 -18.67 -14.92 6.00
CA ILE A 99 -18.32 -16.24 5.52
C ILE A 99 -17.24 -16.14 4.45
N THR A 100 -16.17 -16.95 4.53
CA THR A 100 -15.16 -17.03 3.48
C THR A 100 -15.68 -17.84 2.31
N ARG A 101 -15.65 -17.29 1.11
CA ARG A 101 -16.12 -17.92 -0.13
C ARG A 101 -15.18 -17.64 -1.30
N ASN A 102 -15.22 -18.55 -2.28
CA ASN A 102 -14.67 -18.28 -3.60
C ASN A 102 -15.69 -17.41 -4.37
N ASP A 103 -15.50 -16.10 -4.34
CA ASP A 103 -16.42 -15.14 -4.94
C ASP A 103 -15.67 -14.09 -5.77
N GLY A 104 -15.57 -14.36 -7.04
CA GLY A 104 -15.09 -13.39 -8.00
C GLY A 104 -13.93 -13.85 -8.86
N LYS A 105 -13.61 -13.00 -9.81
CA LYS A 105 -12.51 -13.14 -10.75
C LYS A 105 -11.73 -11.86 -10.87
N MET A 106 -10.45 -12.00 -11.10
CA MET A 106 -9.52 -10.88 -11.28
C MET A 106 -8.58 -11.16 -12.45
N LYS A 107 -8.25 -10.13 -13.21
CA LYS A 107 -7.17 -10.15 -14.17
C LYS A 107 -6.02 -9.25 -13.71
N ASN A 108 -4.81 -9.70 -13.97
CA ASN A 108 -3.60 -8.90 -13.79
C ASN A 108 -2.79 -8.95 -15.09
N TRP A 109 -2.20 -7.85 -15.47
CA TRP A 109 -1.27 -7.78 -16.59
C TRP A 109 -0.20 -6.75 -16.32
N GLY A 110 0.96 -6.96 -16.92
CA GLY A 110 2.05 -6.02 -16.67
C GLY A 110 3.23 -6.22 -17.58
N VAL A 111 4.15 -5.28 -17.45
CA VAL A 111 5.44 -5.23 -18.15
C VAL A 111 6.52 -5.03 -17.10
N GLU A 112 7.57 -5.83 -17.18
CA GLU A 112 8.76 -5.74 -16.33
C GLU A 112 9.99 -5.58 -17.21
N LEU A 113 10.82 -4.58 -16.94
CA LEU A 113 12.04 -4.28 -17.66
C LEU A 113 13.21 -4.21 -16.69
N SER A 114 14.33 -4.84 -17.06
CA SER A 114 15.59 -4.73 -16.33
C SER A 114 16.72 -4.44 -17.32
N LEU A 115 17.60 -3.52 -16.93
CA LEU A 115 18.81 -3.19 -17.67
C LEU A 115 20.01 -3.28 -16.73
N ASP A 116 20.90 -4.20 -17.02
CA ASP A 116 22.18 -4.36 -16.32
C ASP A 116 23.33 -3.88 -17.22
N ALA A 117 24.09 -2.92 -16.73
CA ALA A 117 25.28 -2.41 -17.40
C ALA A 117 26.47 -2.41 -16.47
N LYS A 118 27.63 -2.86 -16.93
CA LYS A 118 28.84 -2.94 -16.10
C LYS A 118 30.12 -2.78 -16.89
N ASP A 119 31.12 -2.16 -16.27
CA ASP A 119 32.50 -2.16 -16.77
C ASP A 119 33.49 -2.34 -15.62
N PHE A 120 34.27 -3.43 -15.70
CA PHE A 120 35.30 -3.79 -14.71
C PHE A 120 36.71 -3.82 -15.31
N ARG A 121 36.90 -3.33 -16.53
CA ARG A 121 38.16 -3.35 -17.26
C ARG A 121 39.08 -2.20 -16.87
N HIS A 122 38.51 -1.10 -16.33
CA HIS A 122 39.26 0.10 -15.97
C HIS A 122 39.48 0.20 -14.45
N GLU A 123 40.31 1.15 -14.02
CA GLU A 123 40.54 1.43 -12.59
C GLU A 123 39.25 1.80 -11.87
N LEU A 124 38.37 2.60 -12.53
CA LEU A 124 37.02 2.82 -12.09
C LEU A 124 36.15 1.67 -12.59
N LYS A 125 35.75 0.82 -11.68
CA LYS A 125 34.79 -0.28 -11.93
C LYS A 125 33.40 0.19 -11.56
N TRP A 126 32.45 -0.10 -12.40
CA TRP A 126 31.07 0.27 -12.12
C TRP A 126 30.06 -0.79 -12.57
N SER A 127 28.93 -0.85 -11.89
CA SER A 127 27.76 -1.61 -12.32
C SER A 127 26.49 -0.81 -12.02
N THR A 128 25.58 -0.84 -12.96
CA THR A 128 24.27 -0.19 -12.90
C THR A 128 23.21 -1.25 -13.17
N ASN A 129 22.25 -1.39 -12.28
CA ASN A 129 21.05 -2.17 -12.51
C ASN A 129 19.85 -1.21 -12.41
N LEU A 130 19.11 -1.08 -13.49
CA LEU A 130 17.88 -0.31 -13.58
C LEU A 130 16.73 -1.28 -13.77
N PHE A 131 15.69 -1.16 -12.98
CA PHE A 131 14.44 -1.89 -13.17
C PHE A 131 13.25 -0.94 -13.24
N TRP A 132 12.28 -1.31 -14.03
CA TRP A 132 11.00 -0.63 -14.19
C TRP A 132 9.90 -1.66 -14.33
N SER A 133 8.77 -1.44 -13.66
CA SER A 133 7.64 -2.36 -13.70
C SER A 133 6.33 -1.59 -13.69
N MET A 134 5.44 -1.99 -14.57
CA MET A 134 4.04 -1.59 -14.61
C MET A 134 3.19 -2.83 -14.36
N ASN A 135 2.34 -2.79 -13.37
CA ASN A 135 1.32 -3.80 -13.12
C ASN A 135 -0.06 -3.13 -13.12
N ARG A 136 -1.04 -3.81 -13.67
CA ARG A 136 -2.45 -3.44 -13.61
C ARG A 136 -3.26 -4.61 -13.14
N ASN A 137 -4.25 -4.33 -12.32
CA ASN A 137 -5.22 -5.33 -11.92
C ASN A 137 -6.65 -4.81 -12.10
N GLU A 138 -7.58 -5.72 -12.31
CA GLU A 138 -9.00 -5.39 -12.43
C GLU A 138 -9.83 -6.56 -11.94
N ILE A 139 -10.77 -6.28 -11.07
CA ILE A 139 -11.82 -7.22 -10.69
C ILE A 139 -12.80 -7.31 -11.86
N THR A 140 -12.92 -8.49 -12.45
CA THR A 140 -13.78 -8.68 -13.62
C THR A 140 -15.17 -9.14 -13.27
N GLU A 141 -15.31 -9.87 -12.15
CA GLU A 141 -16.61 -10.42 -11.72
C GLU A 141 -16.63 -10.61 -10.20
N LEU A 142 -17.78 -10.35 -9.59
CA LEU A 142 -18.15 -10.78 -8.24
C LEU A 142 -19.48 -11.52 -8.33
N GLN A 143 -19.53 -12.78 -7.87
CA GLN A 143 -20.67 -13.68 -8.12
C GLN A 143 -21.99 -13.22 -7.51
N LEU A 144 -21.92 -12.57 -6.36
CA LEU A 144 -23.11 -12.07 -5.66
C LEU A 144 -23.51 -10.65 -6.07
N SER A 145 -22.83 -10.06 -7.07
CA SER A 145 -23.00 -8.63 -7.45
C SER A 145 -22.91 -7.71 -6.23
N GLN A 146 -22.27 -8.17 -5.15
CA GLN A 146 -22.10 -7.40 -3.93
C GLN A 146 -20.88 -6.53 -4.04
N ILE A 147 -20.99 -5.35 -3.48
CA ILE A 147 -19.89 -4.42 -3.32
C ILE A 147 -19.27 -4.69 -1.95
N TYR A 148 -17.99 -4.99 -1.92
CA TYR A 148 -17.26 -5.16 -0.66
C TYR A 148 -16.52 -3.88 -0.31
N ASN A 149 -16.67 -3.45 0.93
CA ASN A 149 -16.02 -2.26 1.45
C ASN A 149 -15.00 -2.65 2.51
N PHE A 150 -13.84 -2.00 2.49
CA PHE A 150 -12.71 -2.29 3.38
C PHE A 150 -12.16 -1.00 3.96
N ALA A 151 -11.27 -1.11 4.96
CA ALA A 151 -10.66 0.00 5.68
C ALA A 151 -11.71 0.94 6.28
N GLN A 152 -12.56 0.41 7.17
CA GLN A 152 -13.47 1.24 7.97
C GLN A 152 -12.67 2.09 8.94
N LEU A 153 -12.90 3.41 8.89
CA LEU A 153 -12.26 4.35 9.80
C LEU A 153 -13.11 4.52 11.06
N GLU A 154 -12.48 4.45 12.22
CA GLU A 154 -13.18 4.64 13.51
C GLU A 154 -13.72 6.07 13.66
N SER A 155 -13.03 7.04 13.07
CA SER A 155 -13.31 8.46 13.27
C SER A 155 -14.62 8.92 12.66
N ASN A 156 -14.97 8.49 11.45
CA ASN A 156 -16.18 8.87 10.74
C ASN A 156 -17.10 7.69 10.40
N ASN A 157 -16.70 6.47 10.80
CA ASN A 157 -17.44 5.22 10.58
C ASN A 157 -17.66 4.90 9.08
N GLU A 158 -16.81 5.38 8.19
CA GLU A 158 -16.89 5.16 6.75
C GLU A 158 -15.79 4.23 6.25
N TYR A 159 -16.09 3.50 5.18
CA TYR A 159 -15.12 2.65 4.48
C TYR A 159 -14.41 3.44 3.38
N VAL A 160 -13.08 3.33 3.30
CA VAL A 160 -12.27 4.04 2.30
C VAL A 160 -12.20 3.29 0.98
N ILE A 161 -12.08 1.96 1.03
CA ILE A 161 -11.81 1.12 -0.13
C ILE A 161 -13.08 0.38 -0.54
N ARG A 162 -13.33 0.39 -1.84
CA ARG A 162 -14.41 -0.39 -2.47
C ARG A 162 -13.84 -1.37 -3.49
N MET A 163 -14.21 -2.63 -3.33
CA MET A 163 -13.96 -3.68 -4.30
C MET A 163 -15.22 -3.90 -5.13
N SER A 164 -15.15 -3.62 -6.42
CA SER A 164 -16.26 -3.79 -7.37
C SER A 164 -15.76 -4.11 -8.78
N PRO A 165 -16.55 -4.81 -9.61
CA PRO A 165 -16.17 -5.10 -10.98
C PRO A 165 -15.84 -3.84 -11.79
N GLY A 166 -14.80 -3.95 -12.65
CA GLY A 166 -14.32 -2.86 -13.49
C GLY A 166 -13.27 -1.96 -12.82
N TYR A 167 -12.92 -2.21 -11.56
CA TYR A 167 -11.95 -1.41 -10.81
C TYR A 167 -10.80 -2.27 -10.26
N SER A 168 -9.68 -1.61 -9.94
CA SER A 168 -8.53 -2.25 -9.30
C SER A 168 -8.77 -2.48 -7.81
N LEU A 169 -7.98 -3.38 -7.22
CA LEU A 169 -7.83 -3.46 -5.77
C LEU A 169 -7.21 -2.15 -5.25
N GLY A 170 -7.62 -1.72 -4.06
CA GLY A 170 -7.15 -0.45 -3.49
C GLY A 170 -7.80 0.80 -4.10
N THR A 171 -8.95 0.65 -4.77
CA THR A 171 -9.74 1.79 -5.28
C THR A 171 -10.42 2.52 -4.12
N PHE A 172 -10.15 3.82 -3.99
CA PHE A 172 -10.79 4.69 -2.98
C PHE A 172 -12.17 5.13 -3.44
N TYR A 173 -13.12 5.10 -2.50
CA TYR A 173 -14.52 5.40 -2.77
C TYR A 173 -15.08 6.38 -1.74
N GLY A 174 -15.65 7.47 -2.21
CA GLY A 174 -16.15 8.55 -1.37
C GLY A 174 -16.77 9.67 -2.16
N TYR A 175 -16.84 10.85 -1.55
CA TYR A 175 -17.44 12.05 -2.14
C TYR A 175 -16.40 12.90 -2.90
N VAL A 176 -16.85 13.63 -3.88
CA VAL A 176 -16.05 14.69 -4.53
C VAL A 176 -16.24 15.98 -3.75
N ALA A 177 -15.21 16.43 -3.05
CA ALA A 177 -15.21 17.70 -2.32
C ALA A 177 -15.01 18.87 -3.28
N LYS A 178 -15.89 19.88 -3.22
CA LYS A 178 -15.83 21.11 -4.03
C LYS A 178 -15.23 22.30 -3.28
N GLY A 179 -14.97 22.18 -1.99
CA GLY A 179 -14.44 23.22 -1.11
C GLY A 179 -15.32 23.47 0.10
N VAL A 180 -15.10 24.62 0.74
CA VAL A 180 -15.84 25.07 1.92
C VAL A 180 -16.81 26.18 1.49
N ASP A 181 -18.07 26.06 1.92
CA ASP A 181 -19.07 27.11 1.71
C ASP A 181 -18.67 28.38 2.50
N PRO A 182 -18.45 29.51 1.83
CA PRO A 182 -18.06 30.73 2.52
C PRO A 182 -19.13 31.29 3.45
N GLU A 183 -20.41 30.94 3.28
CA GLU A 183 -21.49 31.44 4.12
C GLU A 183 -21.74 30.58 5.37
N THR A 184 -21.66 29.27 5.23
CA THR A 184 -21.96 28.31 6.32
C THR A 184 -20.72 27.74 6.99
N GLY A 185 -19.60 27.69 6.27
CA GLY A 185 -18.35 27.08 6.69
C GLY A 185 -18.34 25.56 6.62
N ASP A 186 -19.37 24.92 6.10
CA ASP A 186 -19.44 23.48 5.90
C ASP A 186 -18.79 23.07 4.56
N MET A 187 -18.38 21.80 4.46
CA MET A 187 -17.90 21.25 3.20
C MET A 187 -19.01 21.19 2.17
N ILE A 188 -18.67 21.53 0.93
CA ILE A 188 -19.53 21.36 -0.24
C ILE A 188 -19.08 20.06 -0.93
N TYR A 189 -19.99 19.11 -1.08
CA TYR A 189 -19.80 17.91 -1.85
C TYR A 189 -20.59 17.97 -3.15
N GLU A 190 -20.16 17.22 -4.16
CA GLU A 190 -20.88 17.11 -5.43
C GLU A 190 -22.14 16.25 -5.25
N ASP A 191 -23.30 16.83 -5.54
CA ASP A 191 -24.56 16.12 -5.70
C ASP A 191 -24.60 15.51 -7.11
N ARG A 192 -24.25 14.23 -7.21
CA ARG A 192 -24.05 13.55 -8.49
C ARG A 192 -25.37 13.10 -9.14
N ASN A 193 -26.36 12.78 -8.33
CA ASN A 193 -27.68 12.37 -8.80
C ASN A 193 -28.63 13.55 -8.95
N ASN A 194 -28.23 14.78 -8.53
CA ASN A 194 -28.98 16.02 -8.60
C ASN A 194 -30.32 15.95 -7.86
N ASN A 195 -30.38 15.26 -6.71
CA ASN A 195 -31.58 15.15 -5.89
C ASN A 195 -31.71 16.27 -4.84
N GLY A 196 -30.67 17.11 -4.68
CA GLY A 196 -30.63 18.23 -3.73
C GLY A 196 -30.16 17.83 -2.31
N VAL A 197 -29.75 16.58 -2.10
CA VAL A 197 -29.32 16.04 -0.81
C VAL A 197 -28.01 15.29 -1.02
N ILE A 198 -27.01 15.54 -0.17
CA ILE A 198 -25.78 14.75 -0.18
C ILE A 198 -26.02 13.46 0.59
N ASP A 199 -25.99 12.34 -0.13
CA ASP A 199 -26.27 11.01 0.41
C ASP A 199 -25.30 9.94 -0.14
N PRO A 200 -25.37 8.67 0.30
CA PRO A 200 -24.43 7.63 -0.16
C PRO A 200 -24.44 7.36 -1.68
N ASP A 201 -25.46 7.76 -2.41
CA ASP A 201 -25.57 7.58 -3.85
C ASP A 201 -24.73 8.62 -4.64
N ASP A 202 -24.23 9.67 -3.95
CA ASP A 202 -23.29 10.64 -4.52
C ASP A 202 -21.84 10.19 -4.47
N ARG A 203 -21.56 9.08 -3.81
CA ARG A 203 -20.21 8.54 -3.73
C ARG A 203 -19.74 7.98 -5.07
N THR A 204 -18.47 8.13 -5.33
CA THR A 204 -17.82 7.64 -6.56
C THR A 204 -16.39 7.20 -6.27
N VAL A 205 -15.69 6.70 -7.29
CA VAL A 205 -14.25 6.50 -7.23
C VAL A 205 -13.57 7.85 -7.12
N ILE A 206 -12.72 8.01 -6.11
CA ILE A 206 -12.04 9.27 -5.80
C ILE A 206 -10.50 9.16 -5.89
N GLY A 207 -9.96 7.96 -6.12
CA GLY A 207 -8.54 7.70 -6.28
C GLY A 207 -8.23 6.21 -6.29
N SER A 208 -6.95 5.89 -6.47
CA SER A 208 -6.44 4.51 -6.49
C SER A 208 -5.06 4.42 -5.88
N ALA A 209 -4.84 3.40 -5.05
CA ALA A 209 -3.53 3.08 -4.52
C ALA A 209 -2.59 2.41 -5.55
N GLU A 210 -3.11 2.01 -6.71
CA GLU A 210 -2.33 1.32 -7.74
C GLU A 210 -1.42 2.30 -8.48
N PRO A 211 -0.07 2.11 -8.46
CA PRO A 211 0.85 2.98 -9.16
C PRO A 211 0.78 2.79 -10.68
N ASP A 212 1.06 3.85 -11.43
CA ASP A 212 1.28 3.74 -12.87
C ASP A 212 2.48 2.88 -13.20
N PHE A 213 3.56 3.07 -12.46
CA PHE A 213 4.76 2.24 -12.50
C PHE A 213 5.60 2.41 -11.23
N ILE A 214 6.42 1.42 -10.98
CA ILE A 214 7.49 1.46 -9.98
C ILE A 214 8.84 1.32 -10.67
N TYR A 215 9.87 1.90 -10.09
CA TYR A 215 11.21 1.84 -10.65
C TYR A 215 12.28 1.84 -9.55
N GLY A 216 13.45 1.36 -9.92
CA GLY A 216 14.60 1.43 -9.03
C GLY A 216 15.92 1.39 -9.79
N LEU A 217 16.94 1.97 -9.15
CA LEU A 217 18.30 2.05 -9.66
C LEU A 217 19.25 1.61 -8.58
N ASN A 218 20.03 0.57 -8.88
CA ASN A 218 21.16 0.17 -8.06
C ASN A 218 22.45 0.52 -8.79
N GLN A 219 23.25 1.42 -8.20
CA GLN A 219 24.53 1.87 -8.75
C GLN A 219 25.67 1.48 -7.82
N THR A 220 26.65 0.76 -8.34
CA THR A 220 27.90 0.47 -7.61
C THR A 220 29.07 1.05 -8.36
N LEU A 221 29.94 1.76 -7.64
CA LEU A 221 31.19 2.34 -8.12
C LEU A 221 32.33 1.85 -7.24
N THR A 222 33.44 1.44 -7.84
CA THR A 222 34.64 1.04 -7.09
C THR A 222 35.86 1.67 -7.73
N TYR A 223 36.65 2.42 -6.95
CA TYR A 223 37.85 3.06 -7.39
C TYR A 223 38.91 3.01 -6.30
N LYS A 224 40.05 2.36 -6.58
CA LYS A 224 41.25 2.29 -5.67
C LYS A 224 40.93 1.92 -4.22
N GLY A 225 40.06 0.92 -4.03
CA GLY A 225 39.65 0.45 -2.70
C GLY A 225 38.46 1.18 -2.09
N ILE A 226 38.04 2.33 -2.65
CA ILE A 226 36.81 3.02 -2.26
C ILE A 226 35.65 2.40 -3.04
N GLY A 227 34.61 1.97 -2.34
CA GLY A 227 33.35 1.49 -2.89
C GLY A 227 32.20 2.40 -2.52
N LEU A 228 31.34 2.73 -3.48
CA LEU A 228 30.08 3.45 -3.28
C LEU A 228 28.95 2.64 -3.90
N THR A 229 27.95 2.30 -3.10
CA THR A 229 26.71 1.66 -3.56
C THR A 229 25.53 2.56 -3.23
N LEU A 230 24.70 2.80 -4.21
CA LEU A 230 23.49 3.61 -4.10
C LEU A 230 22.30 2.78 -4.58
N PHE A 231 21.23 2.75 -3.78
CA PHE A 231 19.97 2.16 -4.17
C PHE A 231 18.85 3.19 -4.09
N PHE A 232 18.29 3.51 -5.24
CA PHE A 232 17.13 4.37 -5.39
C PHE A 232 15.90 3.55 -5.71
N GLN A 233 14.75 4.00 -5.19
CA GLN A 233 13.46 3.40 -5.43
C GLN A 233 12.42 4.51 -5.60
N GLY A 234 11.43 4.28 -6.45
CA GLY A 234 10.30 5.18 -6.62
C GLY A 234 9.03 4.47 -7.06
N SER A 235 7.92 5.12 -6.78
CA SER A 235 6.58 4.81 -7.25
C SER A 235 5.99 6.06 -7.88
N GLN A 236 5.20 5.89 -8.93
CA GLN A 236 4.62 7.01 -9.66
C GLN A 236 3.15 6.75 -9.97
N GLY A 237 2.30 7.76 -9.74
CA GLY A 237 0.90 7.77 -10.16
C GLY A 237 -0.06 7.07 -9.19
N ASN A 238 0.40 6.60 -8.05
CA ASN A 238 -0.47 6.10 -6.99
C ASN A 238 -0.99 7.24 -6.11
N ASP A 239 -2.22 7.09 -5.64
CA ASP A 239 -2.79 7.98 -4.62
C ASP A 239 -2.61 7.39 -3.22
N ILE A 240 -2.61 8.26 -2.22
CA ILE A 240 -2.72 7.91 -0.80
C ILE A 240 -3.96 8.59 -0.23
N PHE A 241 -4.79 7.81 0.45
CA PHE A 241 -5.86 8.34 1.28
C PHE A 241 -5.31 8.68 2.67
N ASN A 242 -5.08 9.95 2.94
CA ASN A 242 -4.55 10.44 4.22
C ASN A 242 -5.66 10.55 5.26
N ALA A 243 -6.05 9.39 5.82
CA ALA A 243 -7.10 9.31 6.84
C ALA A 243 -6.70 9.98 8.17
N SER A 244 -5.40 10.14 8.44
CA SER A 244 -4.92 10.84 9.63
C SER A 244 -5.38 12.31 9.68
N ARG A 245 -5.62 12.94 8.51
CA ARG A 245 -6.14 14.30 8.43
C ARG A 245 -7.61 14.42 8.87
N ILE A 246 -8.38 13.34 8.81
CA ILE A 246 -9.75 13.32 9.35
C ILE A 246 -9.71 13.66 10.84
N ASP A 247 -8.81 13.03 11.58
CA ASP A 247 -8.66 13.27 13.01
C ASP A 247 -7.95 14.59 13.32
N THR A 248 -6.91 14.91 12.58
CA THR A 248 -6.02 16.05 12.90
C THR A 248 -6.47 17.39 12.30
N GLU A 249 -7.46 17.40 11.40
CA GLU A 249 -8.03 18.60 10.79
C GLU A 249 -9.56 18.67 10.91
N GLY A 250 -10.20 17.62 11.44
CA GLY A 250 -11.67 17.50 11.42
C GLY A 250 -12.39 18.38 12.42
N MET A 251 -11.80 18.65 13.58
CA MET A 251 -12.35 19.52 14.64
C MET A 251 -13.79 19.15 15.08
N PHE A 252 -14.14 17.86 15.02
CA PHE A 252 -15.47 17.36 15.39
C PHE A 252 -15.46 16.61 16.74
N ASP A 253 -14.28 16.34 17.29
CA ASP A 253 -14.06 15.70 18.57
C ASP A 253 -12.93 16.36 19.39
N VAL A 254 -12.47 15.71 20.47
CA VAL A 254 -11.47 16.26 21.42
C VAL A 254 -10.02 15.89 21.08
N LYS A 255 -9.74 15.37 19.89
CA LYS A 255 -8.39 14.98 19.46
C LYS A 255 -7.49 16.19 19.20
N ASN A 256 -6.19 16.00 19.32
CA ASN A 256 -5.20 17.03 18.97
C ASN A 256 -5.28 17.36 17.47
N GLN A 257 -5.11 18.63 17.14
CA GLN A 257 -5.21 19.16 15.78
C GLN A 257 -3.87 19.68 15.28
N THR A 258 -3.68 19.67 13.95
CA THR A 258 -2.56 20.34 13.30
C THR A 258 -2.74 21.86 13.28
N THR A 259 -1.67 22.60 12.97
CA THR A 259 -1.73 24.06 12.83
C THR A 259 -2.56 24.50 11.62
N GLU A 260 -2.86 23.61 10.67
CA GLU A 260 -3.71 23.87 9.51
C GLU A 260 -5.10 24.37 9.91
N VAL A 261 -5.64 23.89 11.06
CA VAL A 261 -6.94 24.30 11.57
C VAL A 261 -7.01 25.79 11.99
N LEU A 262 -5.85 26.46 12.12
CA LEU A 262 -5.84 27.91 12.39
C LEU A 262 -6.44 28.69 11.24
N ARG A 263 -6.40 28.16 10.01
CA ARG A 263 -7.00 28.73 8.78
C ARG A 263 -8.48 28.42 8.63
N ARG A 264 -9.09 27.63 9.56
CA ARG A 264 -10.49 27.22 9.48
C ARG A 264 -11.46 28.39 9.26
N TRP A 265 -12.59 28.12 8.66
CA TRP A 265 -13.68 29.07 8.55
C TRP A 265 -14.19 29.53 9.95
N LYS A 266 -14.37 30.85 10.11
CA LYS A 266 -14.75 31.48 11.38
C LYS A 266 -15.93 32.46 11.25
N ARG A 267 -16.22 32.95 10.04
CA ARG A 267 -17.28 33.94 9.79
C ARG A 267 -17.77 33.91 8.33
N PRO A 268 -19.02 34.26 8.07
CA PRO A 268 -19.56 34.40 6.72
C PRO A 268 -18.71 35.27 5.81
N GLY A 269 -18.59 34.86 4.55
CA GLY A 269 -17.75 35.49 3.51
C GLY A 269 -16.29 35.13 3.57
N GLN A 270 -15.82 34.30 4.51
CA GLN A 270 -14.42 33.84 4.57
C GLN A 270 -14.17 32.72 3.55
N ILE A 271 -13.18 32.92 2.69
CA ILE A 271 -12.69 31.89 1.75
C ILE A 271 -11.57 31.11 2.44
N THR A 272 -11.71 29.81 2.55
CA THR A 272 -10.73 28.88 3.15
C THR A 272 -10.97 27.47 2.64
N ASP A 273 -9.96 26.61 2.77
CA ASP A 273 -10.00 25.16 2.47
C ASP A 273 -10.27 24.28 3.70
N ILE A 274 -10.29 24.87 4.90
CA ILE A 274 -10.55 24.16 6.16
C ILE A 274 -11.93 24.55 6.67
N PRO A 275 -12.86 23.58 6.85
CA PRO A 275 -14.22 23.85 7.30
C PRO A 275 -14.28 24.38 8.74
N ARG A 276 -15.46 24.81 9.14
CA ARG A 276 -15.72 25.24 10.53
C ARG A 276 -15.56 24.10 11.52
N ALA A 277 -15.19 24.43 12.75
CA ALA A 277 -15.21 23.49 13.86
C ALA A 277 -16.66 23.15 14.25
N VAL A 278 -16.91 21.87 14.53
CA VAL A 278 -18.22 21.35 14.91
C VAL A 278 -18.10 20.63 16.24
N SER A 279 -18.86 21.06 17.26
CA SER A 279 -18.78 20.52 18.62
C SER A 279 -19.83 19.45 18.94
N ASN A 280 -20.73 19.14 18.01
CA ASN A 280 -21.84 18.19 18.22
C ASN A 280 -21.56 16.78 17.74
N GLY A 281 -20.30 16.47 17.37
CA GLY A 281 -19.89 15.16 16.86
C GLY A 281 -20.33 14.87 15.43
N SER A 282 -20.83 15.88 14.69
CA SER A 282 -21.17 15.70 13.28
C SER A 282 -19.91 15.44 12.46
N THR A 283 -19.92 14.36 11.66
CA THR A 283 -18.84 13.97 10.75
C THR A 283 -19.03 14.47 9.33
N PHE A 284 -20.04 15.31 9.05
CA PHE A 284 -20.35 15.81 7.71
C PHE A 284 -19.15 16.45 7.01
N ASN A 285 -18.39 17.28 7.73
CA ASN A 285 -17.22 17.98 7.18
C ASN A 285 -15.99 17.07 6.97
N VAL A 286 -16.07 15.81 7.38
CA VAL A 286 -14.97 14.83 7.32
C VAL A 286 -15.38 13.53 6.62
N HIS A 287 -16.39 13.58 5.79
CA HIS A 287 -16.71 12.45 4.90
C HIS A 287 -15.49 12.06 4.06
N ASN A 288 -15.32 10.76 3.85
CA ASN A 288 -14.31 10.24 2.93
C ASN A 288 -14.50 10.89 1.56
N SER A 289 -13.51 11.68 1.13
CA SER A 289 -13.64 12.51 -0.06
C SER A 289 -12.28 12.81 -0.71
N THR A 290 -12.32 13.41 -1.88
CA THR A 290 -11.14 13.90 -2.60
C THR A 290 -10.27 14.86 -1.77
N ARG A 291 -10.80 15.47 -0.71
CA ARG A 291 -10.05 16.31 0.22
C ARG A 291 -8.89 15.57 0.90
N PHE A 292 -9.04 14.28 1.12
CA PHE A 292 -8.08 13.44 1.84
C PHE A 292 -7.25 12.55 0.89
N VAL A 293 -7.48 12.64 -0.41
CA VAL A 293 -6.68 11.94 -1.44
C VAL A 293 -5.52 12.84 -1.84
N GLU A 294 -4.31 12.31 -1.76
CA GLU A 294 -3.06 13.01 -2.06
C GLU A 294 -2.21 12.19 -3.04
N ASP A 295 -1.36 12.86 -3.82
CA ASP A 295 -0.38 12.19 -4.69
C ASP A 295 0.63 11.43 -3.83
N GLY A 296 0.64 10.12 -3.96
CA GLY A 296 1.55 9.20 -3.28
C GLY A 296 2.84 8.94 -4.03
N SER A 297 3.08 9.60 -5.16
CA SER A 297 4.30 9.43 -5.93
C SER A 297 5.53 9.83 -5.13
N TYR A 298 6.61 9.06 -5.25
CA TYR A 298 7.84 9.36 -4.55
C TYR A 298 9.09 8.85 -5.28
N PHE A 299 10.22 9.47 -4.93
CA PHE A 299 11.58 9.02 -5.25
C PHE A 299 12.42 9.03 -3.97
N ARG A 300 13.08 7.91 -3.66
CA ARG A 300 13.81 7.73 -2.40
C ARG A 300 15.20 7.17 -2.62
N LEU A 301 16.21 7.75 -1.93
CA LEU A 301 17.49 7.08 -1.70
C LEU A 301 17.32 6.11 -0.53
N LYS A 302 17.05 4.83 -0.89
CA LYS A 302 16.72 3.76 0.05
C LYS A 302 17.93 3.30 0.84
N ALA A 303 19.09 3.20 0.17
CA ALA A 303 20.36 2.82 0.80
C ALA A 303 21.53 3.51 0.11
N LEU A 304 22.49 3.96 0.92
CA LEU A 304 23.81 4.41 0.51
C LEU A 304 24.83 3.68 1.36
N THR A 305 25.79 3.00 0.72
CA THR A 305 26.93 2.39 1.39
C THR A 305 28.23 2.94 0.83
N LEU A 306 29.03 3.50 1.70
CA LEU A 306 30.43 3.87 1.42
C LEU A 306 31.34 2.88 2.10
N SER A 307 32.28 2.30 1.36
CA SER A 307 33.25 1.34 1.88
C SER A 307 34.67 1.71 1.47
N TYR A 308 35.62 1.28 2.29
CA TYR A 308 37.04 1.40 1.98
C TYR A 308 37.77 0.10 2.34
N SER A 309 38.32 -0.56 1.33
CA SER A 309 39.17 -1.74 1.50
C SER A 309 40.63 -1.34 1.57
N LEU A 310 41.31 -1.70 2.66
CA LEU A 310 42.68 -1.36 2.85
C LEU A 310 43.61 -2.09 1.84
N PRO A 311 44.66 -1.43 1.36
CA PRO A 311 45.64 -2.07 0.45
C PRO A 311 46.27 -3.30 1.07
N SER A 312 46.41 -4.38 0.33
CA SER A 312 46.97 -5.65 0.78
C SER A 312 48.41 -5.51 1.31
N LYS A 313 49.17 -4.52 0.83
CA LYS A 313 50.52 -4.20 1.34
C LYS A 313 50.57 -3.86 2.84
N TRP A 314 49.50 -3.30 3.38
CA TRP A 314 49.41 -2.97 4.81
C TRP A 314 49.00 -4.19 5.63
N LEU A 315 48.17 -5.03 5.06
CA LEU A 315 47.55 -6.20 5.71
C LEU A 315 48.50 -7.40 5.79
N SER A 316 49.41 -7.57 4.83
CA SER A 316 50.34 -8.68 4.77
C SER A 316 51.25 -8.78 6.00
N ARG A 317 51.47 -7.67 6.73
CA ARG A 317 52.31 -7.65 7.97
C ARG A 317 51.61 -8.25 9.18
N VAL A 318 50.25 -8.36 9.13
CA VAL A 318 49.42 -8.79 10.26
C VAL A 318 48.59 -10.04 9.95
N SER A 319 48.96 -10.77 8.87
CA SER A 319 48.29 -12.00 8.42
C SER A 319 46.79 -11.86 8.16
N ILE A 320 46.36 -10.65 7.84
CA ILE A 320 44.97 -10.37 7.40
C ILE A 320 44.96 -10.34 5.87
N LYS A 321 44.02 -11.08 5.25
CA LYS A 321 43.88 -11.12 3.79
C LYS A 321 43.07 -9.94 3.24
N ASN A 322 42.05 -9.55 3.96
CA ASN A 322 41.16 -8.42 3.58
C ASN A 322 40.70 -7.67 4.83
N PHE A 323 40.62 -6.36 4.72
CA PHE A 323 40.06 -5.50 5.76
C PHE A 323 39.27 -4.37 5.09
N THR A 324 37.98 -4.31 5.36
CA THR A 324 37.10 -3.31 4.81
C THR A 324 36.33 -2.59 5.92
N LEU A 325 36.37 -1.27 5.89
CA LEU A 325 35.50 -0.39 6.67
C LEU A 325 34.32 -0.01 5.82
N TYR A 326 33.13 0.06 6.40
CA TYR A 326 31.94 0.54 5.68
C TYR A 326 31.02 1.37 6.57
N ALA A 327 30.30 2.28 5.92
CA ALA A 327 29.22 3.06 6.50
C ALA A 327 28.00 2.96 5.58
N THR A 328 26.88 2.57 6.14
CA THR A 328 25.61 2.48 5.42
C THR A 328 24.59 3.42 6.04
N ALA A 329 23.88 4.16 5.20
CA ALA A 329 22.75 4.98 5.59
C ALA A 329 21.50 4.51 4.82
N THR A 330 20.36 4.40 5.50
CA THR A 330 19.09 4.00 4.89
C THR A 330 18.08 5.13 4.97
N ASN A 331 17.20 5.20 3.96
CA ASN A 331 16.10 6.17 3.86
C ASN A 331 16.57 7.63 4.03
N LEU A 332 17.74 7.98 3.43
CA LEU A 332 18.41 9.27 3.62
C LEU A 332 17.53 10.45 3.24
N PHE A 333 16.89 10.39 2.08
CA PHE A 333 15.93 11.39 1.64
C PHE A 333 14.83 10.78 0.79
N THR A 334 13.68 11.43 0.82
CA THR A 334 12.52 11.13 -0.02
C THR A 334 12.02 12.42 -0.64
N ILE A 335 11.79 12.40 -1.94
CA ILE A 335 11.12 13.48 -2.69
C ILE A 335 9.72 13.00 -2.98
N THR A 336 8.71 13.71 -2.49
CA THR A 336 7.30 13.36 -2.64
C THR A 336 6.43 14.62 -2.54
N GLY A 337 5.25 14.58 -3.15
CA GLY A 337 4.18 15.56 -2.95
C GLY A 337 3.26 15.24 -1.77
N TYR A 338 3.41 14.06 -1.16
CA TYR A 338 2.58 13.62 -0.04
C TYR A 338 2.86 14.44 1.23
N ASN A 339 1.81 14.93 1.89
CA ASN A 339 1.92 15.77 3.09
C ASN A 339 2.00 15.00 4.40
N GLY A 340 1.81 13.67 4.38
CA GLY A 340 2.00 12.82 5.56
C GLY A 340 3.47 12.53 5.86
N PHE A 341 3.72 11.65 6.82
CA PHE A 341 5.08 11.37 7.29
C PHE A 341 5.90 10.54 6.30
N ASP A 342 5.25 9.63 5.55
CA ASP A 342 5.95 8.73 4.64
C ASP A 342 5.00 8.23 3.53
N PRO A 343 5.36 8.29 2.25
CA PRO A 343 4.51 7.79 1.15
C PRO A 343 4.49 6.25 1.04
N GLU A 344 5.36 5.52 1.73
CA GLU A 344 5.36 4.04 1.77
C GLU A 344 4.52 3.49 2.93
N VAL A 345 3.63 4.27 3.52
CA VAL A 345 2.77 3.83 4.62
C VAL A 345 1.55 3.06 4.11
N ASN A 346 1.11 2.10 4.92
CA ASN A 346 -0.09 1.32 4.65
C ASN A 346 -0.72 0.84 5.96
N TYR A 347 -1.89 1.37 6.29
CA TYR A 347 -2.69 0.99 7.46
C TYR A 347 -3.04 -0.51 7.47
N GLY A 348 -3.30 -1.08 6.30
CA GLY A 348 -3.62 -2.51 6.16
C GLY A 348 -2.45 -3.46 6.38
N GLY A 349 -1.22 -2.97 6.57
CA GLY A 349 -0.02 -3.81 6.70
C GLY A 349 0.16 -4.72 5.47
N ASN A 350 0.11 -6.03 5.67
CA ASN A 350 0.27 -7.02 4.59
C ASN A 350 -1.04 -7.35 3.86
N ASN A 351 -2.15 -6.69 4.18
CA ASN A 351 -3.41 -6.94 3.48
C ASN A 351 -3.37 -6.31 2.09
N SER A 352 -3.39 -7.13 1.05
CA SER A 352 -3.33 -6.69 -0.34
C SER A 352 -4.56 -5.90 -0.81
N VAL A 353 -5.68 -5.99 -0.11
CA VAL A 353 -6.91 -5.26 -0.42
C VAL A 353 -6.87 -3.86 0.19
N ILE A 354 -6.30 -3.72 1.40
CA ILE A 354 -6.18 -2.43 2.09
C ILE A 354 -4.82 -1.84 1.77
N GLN A 355 -4.75 -1.05 0.71
CA GLN A 355 -3.53 -0.39 0.25
C GLN A 355 -3.73 1.12 0.16
N GLY A 356 -2.64 1.88 0.30
CA GLY A 356 -2.63 3.33 0.11
C GLY A 356 -3.42 4.12 1.14
N VAL A 357 -3.78 3.54 2.28
CA VAL A 357 -4.46 4.24 3.38
C VAL A 357 -3.45 4.54 4.48
N ASP A 358 -3.26 5.81 4.79
CA ASP A 358 -2.47 6.28 5.95
C ASP A 358 -3.39 6.67 7.10
N TYR A 359 -3.44 5.83 8.14
CA TYR A 359 -4.20 6.09 9.37
C TYR A 359 -3.33 5.87 10.59
N GLY A 360 -2.49 6.87 10.88
CA GLY A 360 -1.54 6.84 11.99
C GLY A 360 -0.41 5.84 11.82
N THR A 361 -0.01 5.55 10.56
CA THR A 361 1.04 4.59 10.26
C THR A 361 2.42 5.18 10.61
N TYR A 362 3.26 4.36 11.25
CA TYR A 362 4.60 4.80 11.63
C TYR A 362 5.52 4.91 10.42
N PRO A 363 6.23 6.04 10.21
CA PRO A 363 7.09 6.25 9.05
C PRO A 363 8.35 5.39 9.09
N GLN A 364 8.96 5.19 7.92
CA GLN A 364 10.24 4.51 7.79
C GLN A 364 11.37 5.30 8.47
N SER A 365 12.12 4.63 9.34
CA SER A 365 13.23 5.26 10.06
C SER A 365 14.46 5.46 9.17
N ARG A 366 15.23 6.51 9.43
CA ARG A 366 16.61 6.65 8.93
C ARG A 366 17.54 5.90 9.86
N SER A 367 18.44 5.10 9.28
CA SER A 367 19.43 4.35 10.05
C SER A 367 20.83 4.63 9.53
N TYR A 368 21.80 4.66 10.44
CA TYR A 368 23.21 4.77 10.12
C TYR A 368 23.96 3.60 10.77
N ILE A 369 24.64 2.82 9.94
CA ILE A 369 25.33 1.61 10.36
C ILE A 369 26.81 1.77 10.01
N PHE A 370 27.69 1.55 10.96
CA PHE A 370 29.14 1.51 10.76
C PHE A 370 29.63 0.12 11.07
N GLY A 371 30.46 -0.40 10.22
CA GLY A 371 30.98 -1.74 10.40
C GLY A 371 32.36 -1.93 9.82
N LEU A 372 32.96 -3.04 10.21
CA LEU A 372 34.22 -3.52 9.69
C LEU A 372 34.11 -5.01 9.38
N SER A 373 34.79 -5.44 8.33
CA SER A 373 34.91 -6.83 7.92
C SER A 373 36.38 -7.15 7.70
N PHE A 374 36.83 -8.30 8.16
CA PHE A 374 38.17 -8.77 7.95
C PHE A 374 38.22 -10.28 7.77
N ASP A 375 39.15 -10.73 6.91
CA ASP A 375 39.40 -12.13 6.58
C ASP A 375 40.82 -12.47 6.98
N PHE A 376 41.04 -13.64 7.59
CA PHE A 376 42.36 -14.16 7.98
C PHE A 376 42.99 -15.07 6.93
#